data_a5f766151fe4ab768d187149d5ea45fb
#
_entry.id   a5f766151fe4ab768d187149d5ea45fb
#
_cell.length_a   1.000
_cell.length_b   1.000
_cell.length_c   1.000
_cell.angle_alpha   90.00
_cell.angle_beta   90.00
_cell.angle_gamma   90.00
#
_symmetry.space_group_name_H-M   'P 1'
#
loop_
_entity.id
_entity.type
_entity.pdbx_description
1 polymer ?
#
loop_
_entity_poly.entity_id
_entity_poly.type
_entity_poly.pdbx_seq_one_letter_code
_entity_poly.pdbx_strand_id
1 'polypeptide(L)'
;MLRLYLLQNLYDLSDEATAAEAIDSRAFSDFCGVDSSNQVPNGDTIGRFRNLLVKNGLQEKLFAQVVTALTEQGLILKKGTIVDSTIISAPSSTKNKEKKRDPDAHQVKKGNTWHFGYKAHVGVDKDSGLVHTV
;
A
#
# COMPACT_ATOMS: atom_id res chain seq x y z
N MET A 1 12.92 -2.27 8.53
CA MET A 1 11.52 -2.74 8.32
C MET A 1 10.68 -1.73 7.54
N LEU A 2 10.45 -0.49 8.03
CA LEU A 2 9.58 0.46 7.32
C LEU A 2 10.06 0.77 5.89
N ARG A 3 11.36 0.94 5.69
CA ARG A 3 11.95 1.18 4.36
C ARG A 3 11.73 0.00 3.41
N LEU A 4 11.86 -1.24 3.89
CA LEU A 4 11.54 -2.45 3.12
C LEU A 4 10.05 -2.46 2.72
N TYR A 5 9.16 -2.13 3.66
CA TYR A 5 7.73 -2.04 3.38
C TYR A 5 7.40 -0.96 2.32
N LEU A 6 8.09 0.18 2.34
CA LEU A 6 7.93 1.21 1.30
C LEU A 6 8.38 0.71 -0.07
N LEU A 7 9.55 0.05 -0.16
CA LEU A 7 10.02 -0.54 -1.41
C LEU A 7 9.10 -1.63 -1.91
N GLN A 8 8.59 -2.49 -1.01
CA GLN A 8 7.62 -3.53 -1.35
C GLN A 8 6.40 -2.95 -2.07
N ASN A 9 5.82 -1.87 -1.53
CA ASN A 9 4.65 -1.23 -2.15
C ASN A 9 5.00 -0.46 -3.42
N LEU A 10 6.17 0.19 -3.47
CA LEU A 10 6.59 0.99 -4.61
C LEU A 10 6.86 0.15 -5.85
N TYR A 11 7.40 -1.06 -5.66
CA TYR A 11 7.77 -1.98 -6.73
C TYR A 11 6.82 -3.18 -6.86
N ASP A 12 5.71 -3.19 -6.12
CA ASP A 12 4.69 -4.26 -6.13
C ASP A 12 5.30 -5.67 -5.90
N LEU A 13 6.17 -5.76 -4.90
CA LEU A 13 6.89 -7.00 -4.60
C LEU A 13 6.14 -7.87 -3.59
N SER A 14 6.25 -9.19 -3.75
CA SER A 14 5.84 -10.12 -2.69
C SER A 14 6.79 -10.03 -1.48
N ASP A 15 6.40 -10.60 -0.33
CA ASP A 15 7.23 -10.61 0.88
C ASP A 15 8.60 -11.27 0.61
N GLU A 16 8.60 -12.40 -0.12
CA GLU A 16 9.81 -13.13 -0.48
C GLU A 16 10.66 -12.35 -1.50
N ALA A 17 10.03 -11.77 -2.53
CA ALA A 17 10.73 -10.97 -3.52
C ALA A 17 11.37 -9.72 -2.89
N THR A 18 10.72 -9.10 -1.91
CA THR A 18 11.28 -7.95 -1.18
C THR A 18 12.55 -8.33 -0.43
N ALA A 19 12.56 -9.48 0.22
CA ALA A 19 13.74 -9.99 0.91
C ALA A 19 14.88 -10.29 -0.09
N ALA A 20 14.56 -10.95 -1.22
CA ALA A 20 15.53 -11.27 -2.26
C ALA A 20 16.15 -10.00 -2.88
N GLU A 21 15.33 -9.03 -3.28
CA GLU A 21 15.79 -7.75 -3.84
C GLU A 21 16.66 -6.96 -2.84
N ALA A 22 16.35 -7.00 -1.55
CA ALA A 22 17.17 -6.36 -0.52
C ALA A 22 18.55 -7.02 -0.35
N ILE A 23 18.72 -8.28 -0.76
CA ILE A 23 20.01 -8.99 -0.79
C ILE A 23 20.75 -8.70 -2.10
N ASP A 24 20.04 -8.76 -3.23
CA ASP A 24 20.66 -8.78 -4.55
C ASP A 24 20.92 -7.35 -5.08
N SER A 25 20.09 -6.38 -4.71
CA SER A 25 20.20 -5.00 -5.18
C SER A 25 20.97 -4.12 -4.19
N ARG A 26 22.11 -3.60 -4.62
CA ARG A 26 22.88 -2.62 -3.86
C ARG A 26 22.07 -1.37 -3.50
N ALA A 27 21.24 -0.89 -4.43
CA ALA A 27 20.41 0.29 -4.20
C ALA A 27 19.36 0.03 -3.11
N PHE A 28 18.76 -1.18 -3.07
CA PHE A 28 17.83 -1.57 -2.02
C PHE A 28 18.51 -1.70 -0.67
N SER A 29 19.68 -2.35 -0.62
CA SER A 29 20.49 -2.49 0.61
C SER A 29 20.85 -1.12 1.19
N ASP A 30 21.39 -0.24 0.36
CA ASP A 30 21.82 1.11 0.77
C ASP A 30 20.61 1.94 1.27
N PHE A 31 19.48 1.91 0.56
CA PHE A 31 18.25 2.58 1.00
C PHE A 31 17.74 2.03 2.33
N CYS A 32 17.76 0.71 2.51
CA CYS A 32 17.28 0.07 3.72
C CYS A 32 18.25 0.21 4.90
N GLY A 33 19.50 0.58 4.65
CA GLY A 33 20.57 0.62 5.63
C GLY A 33 20.98 -0.78 6.09
N VAL A 34 21.13 -1.70 5.11
CA VAL A 34 21.53 -3.09 5.32
C VAL A 34 22.92 -3.27 4.76
N ASP A 35 23.87 -3.65 5.62
CA ASP A 35 25.29 -3.81 5.23
C ASP A 35 25.63 -5.26 4.86
N SER A 36 24.79 -6.21 5.23
CA SER A 36 24.98 -7.62 4.94
C SER A 36 23.66 -8.38 4.76
N SER A 37 23.68 -9.46 4.00
CA SER A 37 22.51 -10.33 3.76
C SER A 37 21.92 -10.90 5.04
N ASN A 38 22.71 -11.11 6.08
CA ASN A 38 22.26 -11.61 7.39
C ASN A 38 21.35 -10.61 8.15
N GLN A 39 21.38 -9.35 7.77
CA GLN A 39 20.53 -8.30 8.37
C GLN A 39 19.17 -8.18 7.67
N VAL A 40 19.03 -8.78 6.49
CA VAL A 40 17.77 -8.75 5.74
C VAL A 40 16.78 -9.70 6.41
N PRO A 41 15.59 -9.22 6.80
CA PRO A 41 14.55 -10.08 7.32
C PRO A 41 14.00 -10.99 6.21
N ASN A 42 13.61 -12.20 6.57
CA ASN A 42 12.91 -13.11 5.65
C ASN A 42 11.48 -12.61 5.35
N GLY A 43 10.85 -13.17 4.31
CA GLY A 43 9.49 -12.82 3.88
C GLY A 43 8.46 -12.94 5.00
N ASP A 44 8.51 -13.98 5.84
CA ASP A 44 7.62 -14.13 6.99
C ASP A 44 7.70 -12.95 7.96
N THR A 45 8.90 -12.45 8.21
CA THR A 45 9.12 -11.30 9.11
C THR A 45 8.55 -10.02 8.49
N ILE A 46 8.69 -9.84 7.17
CA ILE A 46 8.09 -8.73 6.42
C ILE A 46 6.57 -8.79 6.51
N GLY A 47 5.99 -9.97 6.28
CA GLY A 47 4.54 -10.19 6.40
C GLY A 47 4.00 -9.92 7.81
N ARG A 48 4.71 -10.36 8.86
CA ARG A 48 4.35 -10.06 10.26
C ARG A 48 4.40 -8.56 10.55
N PHE A 49 5.38 -7.85 10.01
CA PHE A 49 5.47 -6.40 10.16
C PHE A 49 4.29 -5.68 9.50
N ARG A 50 3.92 -6.06 8.26
CA ARG A 50 2.74 -5.55 7.58
C ARG A 50 1.47 -5.77 8.41
N ASN A 51 1.26 -6.99 8.91
CA ASN A 51 0.11 -7.32 9.75
C ASN A 51 0.08 -6.51 11.05
N LEU A 52 1.25 -6.21 11.63
CA LEU A 52 1.35 -5.34 12.80
C LEU A 52 0.94 -3.90 12.47
N LEU A 53 1.34 -3.37 11.31
CA LEU A 53 0.92 -2.02 10.87
C LEU A 53 -0.61 -1.97 10.70
N VAL A 54 -1.20 -2.96 10.03
CA VAL A 54 -2.66 -3.05 9.82
C VAL A 54 -3.39 -3.15 11.16
N LYS A 55 -3.00 -4.09 12.01
CA LYS A 55 -3.65 -4.34 13.30
C LYS A 55 -3.69 -3.10 14.21
N ASN A 56 -2.70 -2.23 14.11
CA ASN A 56 -2.58 -1.04 14.96
C ASN A 56 -3.01 0.26 14.24
N GLY A 57 -3.57 0.19 13.02
CA GLY A 57 -3.98 1.37 12.25
C GLY A 57 -2.82 2.34 11.96
N LEU A 58 -1.60 1.82 11.82
CA LEU A 58 -0.41 2.64 11.63
C LEU A 58 -0.24 3.10 10.19
N GLN A 59 -0.84 2.43 9.23
CA GLN A 59 -0.79 2.82 7.82
C GLN A 59 -1.48 4.17 7.60
N GLU A 60 -2.67 4.36 8.17
CA GLU A 60 -3.41 5.63 8.10
C GLU A 60 -2.64 6.76 8.78
N LYS A 61 -2.03 6.48 9.94
CA LYS A 61 -1.21 7.47 10.66
C LYS A 61 0.03 7.88 9.86
N LEU A 62 0.70 6.92 9.23
CA LEU A 62 1.84 7.19 8.35
C LEU A 62 1.43 8.05 7.15
N PHE A 63 0.32 7.70 6.49
CA PHE A 63 -0.22 8.49 5.40
C PHE A 63 -0.53 9.91 5.83
N ALA A 64 -1.24 10.09 6.94
CA ALA A 64 -1.56 11.41 7.48
C ALA A 64 -0.31 12.25 7.78
N GLN A 65 0.75 11.65 8.33
CA GLN A 65 2.01 12.34 8.59
C GLN A 65 2.71 12.78 7.29
N VAL A 66 2.72 11.92 6.26
CA VAL A 66 3.29 12.27 4.95
C VAL A 66 2.51 13.44 4.34
N VAL A 67 1.18 13.38 4.34
CA VAL A 67 0.33 14.46 3.82
C VAL A 67 0.58 15.77 4.58
N THR A 68 0.73 15.72 5.90
CA THR A 68 1.05 16.90 6.71
C THR A 68 2.40 17.49 6.31
N ALA A 69 3.45 16.67 6.25
CA ALA A 69 4.79 17.11 5.87
C ALA A 69 4.83 17.74 4.47
N LEU A 70 4.14 17.13 3.49
CA LEU A 70 4.05 17.67 2.13
C LEU A 70 3.27 18.98 2.07
N THR A 71 2.23 19.11 2.90
CA THR A 71 1.45 20.35 3.01
C THR A 71 2.29 21.48 3.62
N GLU A 72 3.04 21.20 4.67
CA GLU A 72 3.95 22.16 5.33
C GLU A 72 5.06 22.64 4.39
N GLN A 73 5.52 21.77 3.51
CA GLN A 73 6.49 22.11 2.45
C GLN A 73 5.88 22.84 1.25
N GLY A 74 4.56 23.09 1.27
CA GLY A 74 3.85 23.76 0.17
C GLY A 74 3.70 22.91 -1.10
N LEU A 75 3.92 21.61 -1.03
CA LEU A 75 3.77 20.69 -2.17
C LEU A 75 2.32 20.26 -2.41
N ILE A 76 1.48 20.29 -1.38
CA ILE A 76 0.04 20.11 -1.47
C ILE A 76 -0.62 21.45 -1.18
N LEU A 77 -1.18 22.07 -2.21
CA LEU A 77 -1.70 23.45 -2.09
C LEU A 77 -3.15 23.49 -1.63
N LYS A 78 -3.91 22.41 -1.74
CA LYS A 78 -5.34 22.28 -1.39
C LYS A 78 -6.24 23.36 -2.04
N LYS A 79 -5.83 23.91 -3.18
CA LYS A 79 -6.59 24.91 -3.95
C LYS A 79 -7.68 24.32 -4.84
N GLY A 80 -7.72 23.01 -4.96
CA GLY A 80 -8.71 22.23 -5.68
C GLY A 80 -8.43 20.76 -5.52
N THR A 81 -9.48 19.95 -5.42
CA THR A 81 -9.38 18.50 -5.29
C THR A 81 -10.06 17.82 -6.45
N ILE A 82 -9.34 16.93 -7.12
CA ILE A 82 -9.91 16.00 -8.09
C ILE A 82 -10.26 14.75 -7.35
N VAL A 83 -11.52 14.33 -7.40
CA VAL A 83 -11.98 13.10 -6.75
C VAL A 83 -12.20 12.05 -7.82
N ASP A 84 -11.51 10.92 -7.68
CA ASP A 84 -11.72 9.75 -8.54
C ASP A 84 -12.03 8.53 -7.68
N SER A 85 -12.47 7.47 -8.33
CA SER A 85 -12.76 6.21 -7.67
C SER A 85 -12.16 5.05 -8.45
N THR A 86 -11.48 4.18 -7.72
CA THR A 86 -10.95 2.93 -8.26
C THR A 86 -11.64 1.73 -7.64
N ILE A 87 -11.59 0.60 -8.35
CA ILE A 87 -12.12 -0.68 -7.85
C ILE A 87 -10.94 -1.54 -7.46
N ILE A 88 -10.90 -1.92 -6.19
CA ILE A 88 -9.95 -2.90 -5.66
C ILE A 88 -10.63 -4.26 -5.68
N SER A 89 -10.15 -5.16 -6.53
CA SER A 89 -10.72 -6.50 -6.67
C SER A 89 -10.44 -7.35 -5.44
N ALA A 90 -11.49 -7.98 -4.91
CA ALA A 90 -11.38 -8.98 -3.86
C ALA A 90 -11.51 -10.39 -4.45
N PRO A 91 -10.91 -11.42 -3.82
CA PRO A 91 -11.08 -12.79 -4.25
C PRO A 91 -12.54 -13.20 -4.22
N SER A 92 -13.08 -13.60 -5.37
CA SER A 92 -14.46 -14.11 -5.47
C SER A 92 -14.60 -15.57 -5.02
N SER A 93 -13.48 -16.24 -4.76
CA SER A 93 -13.42 -17.66 -4.38
C SER A 93 -13.94 -17.89 -2.96
N THR A 94 -14.67 -18.98 -2.79
CA THR A 94 -15.12 -19.50 -1.48
C THR A 94 -14.25 -20.64 -0.97
N LYS A 95 -13.05 -20.84 -1.56
CA LYS A 95 -12.13 -21.93 -1.17
C LYS A 95 -11.27 -21.59 0.07
N ASN A 96 -11.64 -20.56 0.82
CA ASN A 96 -11.02 -20.21 2.10
C ASN A 96 -11.53 -21.13 3.23
N LYS A 97 -10.89 -21.07 4.39
CA LYS A 97 -11.22 -21.87 5.57
C LYS A 97 -12.71 -21.73 5.99
N GLU A 98 -13.28 -20.55 5.82
CA GLU A 98 -14.66 -20.24 6.21
C GLU A 98 -15.69 -20.51 5.12
N LYS A 99 -15.24 -20.89 3.91
CA LYS A 99 -16.08 -21.12 2.71
C LYS A 99 -17.04 -19.98 2.40
N LYS A 100 -16.65 -18.75 2.72
CA LYS A 100 -17.46 -17.53 2.51
C LYS A 100 -16.65 -16.50 1.73
N ARG A 101 -17.36 -15.68 0.98
CA ARG A 101 -16.79 -14.46 0.39
C ARG A 101 -16.62 -13.42 1.48
N ASP A 102 -15.74 -12.46 1.22
CA ASP A 102 -15.58 -11.31 2.10
C ASP A 102 -16.91 -10.56 2.24
N PRO A 103 -17.45 -10.41 3.46
CA PRO A 103 -18.76 -9.79 3.69
C PRO A 103 -18.76 -8.28 3.39
N ASP A 104 -17.59 -7.62 3.43
CA ASP A 104 -17.46 -6.18 3.20
C ASP A 104 -17.23 -5.86 1.71
N ALA A 105 -16.94 -6.87 0.90
CA ALA A 105 -16.79 -6.72 -0.55
C ALA A 105 -18.12 -6.81 -1.28
N HIS A 106 -18.35 -5.89 -2.23
CA HIS A 106 -19.58 -5.81 -2.99
C HIS A 106 -19.36 -5.97 -4.50
N GLN A 107 -20.45 -6.26 -5.22
CA GLN A 107 -20.42 -6.26 -6.67
C GLN A 107 -20.59 -4.83 -7.20
N VAL A 108 -19.64 -4.43 -8.05
CA VAL A 108 -19.66 -3.12 -8.73
C VAL A 108 -19.59 -3.33 -10.23
N LYS A 109 -20.46 -2.65 -10.99
CA LYS A 109 -20.44 -2.66 -12.44
C LYS A 109 -19.62 -1.47 -12.95
N LYS A 110 -18.62 -1.72 -13.80
CA LYS A 110 -17.86 -0.67 -14.52
C LYS A 110 -17.94 -0.98 -16.01
N GLY A 111 -18.63 -0.12 -16.76
CA GLY A 111 -18.98 -0.42 -18.15
C GLY A 111 -19.87 -1.66 -18.24
N ASN A 112 -19.46 -2.66 -19.03
CA ASN A 112 -20.18 -3.95 -19.17
C ASN A 112 -19.62 -5.06 -18.27
N THR A 113 -18.63 -4.79 -17.43
CA THR A 113 -17.97 -5.79 -16.60
C THR A 113 -18.36 -5.65 -15.13
N TRP A 114 -18.68 -6.78 -14.50
CA TRP A 114 -18.91 -6.86 -13.06
C TRP A 114 -17.62 -7.19 -12.33
N HIS A 115 -17.36 -6.43 -11.29
CA HIS A 115 -16.22 -6.61 -10.39
C HIS A 115 -16.75 -6.91 -8.99
N PHE A 116 -16.09 -7.84 -8.30
CA PHE A 116 -16.34 -8.10 -6.89
C PHE A 116 -15.17 -7.52 -6.09
N GLY A 117 -15.44 -6.62 -5.15
CA GLY A 117 -14.40 -5.95 -4.39
C GLY A 117 -14.87 -4.70 -3.68
N TYR A 118 -13.95 -3.77 -3.52
CA TYR A 118 -14.17 -2.50 -2.81
C TYR A 118 -14.09 -1.33 -3.80
N LYS A 119 -14.78 -0.26 -3.47
CA LYS A 119 -14.66 1.01 -4.17
C LYS A 119 -13.89 1.98 -3.29
N ALA A 120 -12.67 2.31 -3.69
CA ALA A 120 -11.88 3.34 -3.03
C ALA A 120 -12.06 4.68 -3.72
N HIS A 121 -12.29 5.73 -2.94
CA HIS A 121 -12.33 7.10 -3.42
C HIS A 121 -11.03 7.79 -3.05
N VAL A 122 -10.39 8.42 -4.05
CA VAL A 122 -9.09 9.06 -3.90
C VAL A 122 -9.23 10.55 -4.20
N GLY A 123 -8.83 11.39 -3.26
CA GLY A 123 -8.74 12.84 -3.46
C GLY A 123 -7.31 13.25 -3.77
N VAL A 124 -7.14 13.92 -4.91
CA VAL A 124 -5.84 14.33 -5.45
C VAL A 124 -5.80 15.84 -5.55
N ASP A 125 -4.72 16.46 -5.11
CA ASP A 125 -4.50 17.89 -5.29
C ASP A 125 -4.35 18.20 -6.78
N LYS A 126 -5.13 19.17 -7.26
CA LYS A 126 -5.26 19.47 -8.69
C LYS A 126 -3.93 19.91 -9.32
N ASP A 127 -3.13 20.67 -8.59
CA ASP A 127 -1.93 21.31 -9.12
C ASP A 127 -0.70 20.41 -9.01
N SER A 128 -0.55 19.70 -7.89
CA SER A 128 0.61 18.82 -7.63
C SER A 128 0.40 17.37 -8.07
N GLY A 129 -0.84 16.93 -8.25
CA GLY A 129 -1.15 15.53 -8.50
C GLY A 129 -0.95 14.60 -7.30
N LEU A 130 -0.69 15.15 -6.11
CA LEU A 130 -0.44 14.36 -4.90
C LEU A 130 -1.75 13.95 -4.23
N VAL A 131 -1.82 12.69 -3.80
CA VAL A 131 -2.96 12.15 -3.05
C VAL A 131 -2.93 12.69 -1.63
N HIS A 132 -4.06 13.23 -1.17
CA HIS A 132 -4.21 13.75 0.19
C HIS A 132 -5.39 13.17 0.96
N THR A 133 -6.26 12.40 0.30
CA THR A 133 -7.42 11.73 0.91
C THR A 133 -7.66 10.39 0.23
N VAL A 134 -7.96 9.36 1.00
CA VAL A 134 -8.37 8.02 0.55
C VAL A 134 -9.59 7.60 1.36
#